data_6e5e4e2f0e926b30e1da6b1f52cf4415
#
_entry.id   6e5e4e2f0e926b30e1da6b1f52cf4415
#
_cell.length_a   1.000
_cell.length_b   1.000
_cell.length_c   1.000
_cell.angle_alpha   90.00
_cell.angle_beta   90.00
_cell.angle_gamma   90.00
#
_symmetry.space_group_name_H-M   'P 1'
#
loop_
_entity.id
_entity.type
_entity.pdbx_description
1 polymer ?
#
loop_
_entity_poly.entity_id
_entity_poly.type
_entity_poly.pdbx_seq_one_letter_code
_entity_poly.pdbx_strand_id
1 'polypeptide(L)' 'RACCCSEAFSAEYTRRHNNANTLCLGGRVVGPGLACQIVDAFLDHEFEGGRHQKRIDKMMALEAL' A
#
# COMPACT_ATOMS: atom_id res chain seq x y z
N ARG A 1 -7.70 -3.94 0.64
CA ARG A 1 -6.95 -3.26 -0.45
C ARG A 1 -5.50 -3.70 -0.39
N ALA A 2 -5.12 -4.51 -1.31
CA ALA A 2 -3.77 -5.05 -1.41
C ALA A 2 -2.91 -4.27 -2.40
N CYS A 3 -1.62 -4.20 -2.14
CA CYS A 3 -0.67 -3.60 -3.05
C CYS A 3 0.58 -4.49 -3.13
N CYS A 4 1.02 -4.76 -4.36
CA CYS A 4 2.29 -5.44 -4.60
C CYS A 4 3.37 -4.38 -4.79
N CYS A 5 4.36 -4.38 -3.91
CA CYS A 5 5.43 -3.39 -3.91
C CYS A 5 6.78 -4.02 -4.19
N SER A 6 7.63 -3.30 -4.91
CA SER A 6 9.00 -3.72 -5.18
C SER A 6 10.04 -2.72 -4.67
N GLU A 7 9.59 -1.60 -4.07
CA GLU A 7 10.48 -0.58 -3.50
C GLU A 7 9.73 0.26 -2.45
N ALA A 8 10.50 1.02 -1.65
CA ALA A 8 9.94 1.72 -0.49
C ALA A 8 8.99 2.86 -0.86
N PHE A 9 9.23 3.55 -1.98
CA PHE A 9 8.36 4.65 -2.43
C PHE A 9 6.92 4.16 -2.65
N SER A 10 6.74 3.05 -3.34
CA SER A 10 5.40 2.48 -3.58
C SER A 10 4.72 2.07 -2.27
N ALA A 11 5.49 1.53 -1.32
CA ALA A 11 4.97 1.13 -0.01
C ALA A 11 4.48 2.32 0.80
N GLU A 12 5.23 3.42 0.79
CA GLU A 12 4.82 4.65 1.46
C GLU A 12 3.52 5.19 0.86
N TYR A 13 3.47 5.34 -0.45
CA TYR A 13 2.33 6.00 -1.10
C TYR A 13 1.09 5.12 -1.20
N THR A 14 1.23 3.80 -1.24
CA THR A 14 0.06 2.94 -1.15
C THR A 14 -0.63 3.08 0.22
N ARG A 15 0.13 3.40 1.28
CA ARG A 15 -0.46 3.75 2.58
C ARG A 15 -1.04 5.15 2.55
N ARG A 16 -0.26 6.15 2.12
CA ARG A 16 -0.67 7.56 2.19
C ARG A 16 -1.85 7.88 1.28
N HIS A 17 -1.94 7.26 0.12
CA HIS A 17 -2.94 7.58 -0.90
C HIS A 17 -4.05 6.54 -1.03
N ASN A 18 -3.76 5.28 -0.81
CA ASN A 18 -4.71 4.19 -1.06
C ASN A 18 -5.21 3.51 0.22
N ASN A 19 -4.65 3.89 1.36
CA ASN A 19 -4.96 3.25 2.64
C ASN A 19 -4.93 1.71 2.51
N ALA A 20 -3.91 1.20 1.81
CA ALA A 20 -3.75 -0.24 1.63
C ALA A 20 -3.53 -0.92 2.98
N ASN A 21 -4.12 -2.07 3.16
CA ASN A 21 -4.02 -2.83 4.40
C ASN A 21 -3.36 -4.20 4.22
N THR A 22 -2.93 -4.50 3.00
CA THR A 22 -2.27 -5.75 2.66
C THR A 22 -1.09 -5.46 1.76
N LEU A 23 0.09 -5.86 2.20
CA LEU A 23 1.33 -5.68 1.45
C LEU A 23 1.77 -7.02 0.85
N CYS A 24 2.02 -7.03 -0.45
CA CYS A 24 2.51 -8.22 -1.15
C CYS A 24 3.89 -7.93 -1.73
N LEU A 25 4.79 -8.89 -1.60
CA LEU A 25 6.16 -8.79 -2.09
C LEU A 25 6.51 -9.98 -2.96
N GLY A 26 7.37 -9.76 -3.97
CA GLY A 26 7.88 -10.84 -4.80
C GLY A 26 9.00 -11.59 -4.08
N GLY A 27 8.69 -12.74 -3.47
CA GLY A 27 9.63 -13.48 -2.64
C GLY A 27 10.86 -14.01 -3.35
N ARG A 28 10.85 -14.06 -4.69
CA ARG A 28 12.01 -14.46 -5.50
C ARG A 28 12.71 -13.27 -6.13
N VAL A 29 12.18 -12.06 -5.96
CA VAL A 29 12.68 -10.85 -6.62
C VAL A 29 13.23 -9.87 -5.61
N VAL A 30 12.56 -9.75 -4.46
CA VAL A 30 12.92 -8.79 -3.41
C VAL A 30 13.79 -9.49 -2.38
N GLY A 31 15.04 -9.03 -2.22
CA GLY A 31 15.94 -9.56 -1.19
C GLY A 31 15.53 -9.13 0.22
N PRO A 32 16.08 -9.81 1.26
CA PRO A 32 15.67 -9.55 2.65
C PRO A 32 15.87 -8.10 3.11
N GLY A 33 16.96 -7.45 2.74
CA GLY A 33 17.21 -6.06 3.14
C GLY A 33 16.19 -5.10 2.56
N LEU A 34 15.90 -5.23 1.27
CA LEU A 34 14.90 -4.41 0.60
C LEU A 34 13.49 -4.73 1.13
N ALA A 35 13.20 -6.00 1.40
CA ALA A 35 11.92 -6.39 1.97
C ALA A 35 11.66 -5.69 3.30
N CYS A 36 12.66 -5.61 4.17
CA CYS A 36 12.54 -4.89 5.45
C CYS A 36 12.31 -3.39 5.24
N GLN A 37 12.99 -2.77 4.28
CA GLN A 37 12.77 -1.36 3.95
C GLN A 37 11.34 -1.10 3.48
N ILE A 38 10.82 -1.99 2.64
CA ILE A 38 9.46 -1.89 2.11
C ILE A 38 8.43 -2.02 3.25
N VAL A 39 8.62 -3.00 4.14
CA VAL A 39 7.74 -3.20 5.29
C VAL A 39 7.77 -1.99 6.22
N ASP A 40 8.95 -1.45 6.52
CA ASP A 40 9.09 -0.27 7.37
C ASP A 40 8.36 0.93 6.76
N ALA A 41 8.53 1.18 5.46
CA ALA A 41 7.85 2.26 4.78
C ALA A 41 6.32 2.09 4.80
N PHE A 42 5.85 0.85 4.68
CA PHE A 42 4.43 0.54 4.74
C PHE A 42 3.85 0.79 6.13
N LEU A 43 4.58 0.43 7.19
CA LEU A 43 4.09 0.56 8.57
C LEU A 43 4.25 1.96 9.15
N ASP A 44 5.23 2.74 8.65
CA ASP A 44 5.58 4.04 9.23
C ASP A 44 4.74 5.21 8.72
N HIS A 45 3.86 4.98 7.75
CA HIS A 45 3.08 6.05 7.14
C HIS A 45 1.59 5.85 7.36
N GLU A 46 0.86 6.98 7.44
CA GLU A 46 -0.57 7.01 7.65
C GLU A 46 -1.29 7.52 6.41
N PHE A 47 -2.57 7.17 6.31
CA PHE A 47 -3.43 7.62 5.22
C PHE A 47 -3.68 9.13 5.32
N GLU A 48 -3.50 9.85 4.21
CA GLU A 48 -3.69 11.29 4.15
C GLU A 48 -5.16 11.72 4.11
N GLY A 49 -6.04 10.87 3.63
CA GLY A 49 -7.46 11.20 3.49
C GLY A 49 -7.72 12.18 2.34
N GLY A 50 -8.62 13.14 2.57
CA GLY A 50 -8.92 14.17 1.58
C GLY A 50 -9.44 13.59 0.27
N ARG A 51 -8.87 14.08 -0.85
CA ARG A 51 -9.28 13.62 -2.20
C ARG A 51 -9.07 12.12 -2.41
N HIS A 52 -8.14 11.50 -1.70
CA HIS A 52 -7.88 10.08 -1.83
C HIS A 52 -9.01 9.23 -1.27
N GLN A 53 -9.73 9.73 -0.27
CA GLN A 53 -10.87 9.04 0.31
C GLN A 53 -11.98 8.81 -0.72
N LYS A 54 -12.23 9.76 -1.59
CA LYS A 54 -13.26 9.61 -2.64
C LYS A 54 -12.97 8.45 -3.58
N ARG A 55 -11.69 8.24 -3.91
CA ARG A 55 -11.28 7.15 -4.78
C ARG A 55 -11.43 5.80 -4.08
N ILE A 56 -11.08 5.75 -2.81
CA ILE A 56 -11.26 4.55 -1.99
C ILE A 56 -12.74 4.21 -1.86
N ASP A 57 -13.59 5.20 -1.61
CA ASP A 57 -15.03 4.99 -1.51
C ASP A 57 -15.61 4.38 -2.78
N LYS A 58 -15.16 4.84 -3.95
CA LYS A 58 -15.57 4.26 -5.23
C LYS A 58 -15.13 2.81 -5.37
N MET A 59 -13.91 2.52 -4.96
CA MET A 59 -13.37 1.16 -5.00
C MET A 59 -14.16 0.24 -4.06
N MET A 60 -14.39 0.69 -2.83
CA MET A 60 -15.10 -0.11 -1.83
C MET A 60 -16.57 -0.32 -2.19
N ALA A 61 -17.18 0.61 -2.93
CA ALA A 61 -18.56 0.46 -3.39
C ALA A 61 -18.75 -0.76 -4.30
N LEU A 62 -17.68 -1.22 -4.97
CA LEU A 62 -17.73 -2.42 -5.81
C LEU A 62 -18.02 -3.69 -5.01
N GLU A 63 -17.70 -3.73 -3.74
CA GLU A 63 -17.97 -4.88 -2.88
C GLU A 63 -19.47 -5.13 -2.68
N ALA A 64 -20.29 -4.11 -2.90
CA ALA A 64 -21.75 -4.20 -2.73
C ALA A 64 -22.47 -4.73 -3.97
N LEU A 65 -21.77 -4.94 -5.07
CA LEU A 65 -22.35 -5.40 -6.34
C LEU A 65 -22.64 -6.90 -6.33
#